data_82988f32bcd51e8ca140e6277b6426c9
#
_entry.id   82988f32bcd51e8ca140e6277b6426c9
#
_cell.length_a   1.000
_cell.length_b   1.000
_cell.length_c   1.000
_cell.angle_alpha   90.00
_cell.angle_beta   90.00
_cell.angle_gamma   90.00
#
_symmetry.space_group_name_H-M   'P 1'
#
loop_
_entity.id
_entity.type
_entity.pdbx_description
1 polymer ?
#
loop_
_entity_poly.entity_id
_entity_poly.type
_entity_poly.pdbx_seq_one_letter_code
_entity_poly.pdbx_strand_id
1 'polypeptide(L)'
;MTMQATALKIRRLVVPAALVAAAAAPIAASDNWPSFRGNAADGNGTGTPPATWNVESGENVLFRVAVPGLGHSSPVIWGDRLFLTSSVPEGEEASLKVGLYGDIAPVVGEPPQRYVILAYDKRSGERLWQRTAFEGTPAVKRHTKASHTNSTPATDGEVLVVFFGSEGLHAYDLDGNPLWNRQFGVLDSGYFVVKTAQWGFASSPLVHDGRVIIQVDVQGDSFLAALDAATGEDVWRTGRDEIPTWSTPAVFPRQGGRSQVVLNGYHHIGGYDFDTGEELWRLEGGGDIPVPTPIRAGDHGPILITSAHGPMRPVYAIDPDAAGGIDPGHEAMLWFHERLGNYMQTPIVVGDFAYFGFDNGVVTVFDWKSGERVAQQRLGRGASGFTASPVAAGGRIYMNSEDGDVYVIEPGPELNEIAVNELGETLMATPAISDGVIYFRARRHLVAIGSGS
;
A
#
# COMPACT_ATOMS: atom_id res chain seq x y z
N MET A 1 47.79 13.86 82.07
CA MET A 1 48.07 13.46 80.67
C MET A 1 46.75 13.50 79.89
N THR A 2 46.50 14.55 79.22
CA THR A 2 45.25 14.83 78.50
C THR A 2 45.57 14.78 77.04
N MET A 3 45.00 13.80 76.31
CA MET A 3 45.08 13.68 74.85
C MET A 3 43.96 14.50 74.22
N GLN A 4 44.32 15.49 73.44
CA GLN A 4 43.39 16.24 72.55
C GLN A 4 43.13 15.44 71.25
N ALA A 5 41.86 15.21 70.92
CA ALA A 5 41.45 14.60 69.66
C ALA A 5 41.17 15.73 68.63
N THR A 6 41.90 15.72 67.53
CA THR A 6 41.76 16.62 66.40
C THR A 6 40.67 16.13 65.47
N ALA A 7 39.58 16.89 65.30
CA ALA A 7 38.50 16.55 64.37
C ALA A 7 38.80 17.08 62.95
N LEU A 8 38.87 16.17 62.00
CA LEU A 8 39.08 16.42 60.58
C LEU A 8 37.71 16.81 59.91
N LYS A 9 37.57 18.07 59.48
CA LYS A 9 36.39 18.53 58.71
C LYS A 9 36.53 18.15 57.24
N ILE A 10 35.72 17.17 56.78
CA ILE A 10 35.60 16.85 55.36
C ILE A 10 34.59 17.82 54.73
N ARG A 11 35.07 18.71 53.82
CA ARG A 11 34.22 19.53 52.94
C ARG A 11 33.72 18.66 51.79
N ARG A 12 32.42 18.42 51.72
CA ARG A 12 31.76 17.87 50.54
C ARG A 12 31.69 18.93 49.45
N LEU A 13 32.34 18.68 48.30
CA LEU A 13 32.15 19.41 47.08
C LEU A 13 30.81 18.98 46.47
N VAL A 14 29.86 19.89 46.34
CA VAL A 14 28.64 19.69 45.57
C VAL A 14 28.93 20.13 44.14
N VAL A 15 29.02 19.21 43.21
CA VAL A 15 29.12 19.50 41.79
C VAL A 15 27.69 19.61 41.24
N PRO A 16 27.28 20.73 40.64
CA PRO A 16 25.96 20.85 40.05
C PRO A 16 25.92 19.97 38.74
N ALA A 17 25.01 19.03 38.70
CA ALA A 17 24.70 18.32 37.45
C ALA A 17 23.95 19.28 36.53
N ALA A 18 24.58 19.72 35.44
CA ALA A 18 23.93 20.42 34.37
C ALA A 18 23.07 19.44 33.57
N LEU A 19 21.75 19.55 33.65
CA LEU A 19 20.83 18.86 32.76
C LEU A 19 20.99 19.45 31.34
N VAL A 20 21.63 18.71 30.44
CA VAL A 20 21.62 19.04 29.03
C VAL A 20 20.26 18.53 28.48
N ALA A 21 19.32 19.43 28.28
CA ALA A 21 18.11 19.16 27.53
C ALA A 21 18.52 18.95 26.05
N ALA A 22 18.57 17.73 25.61
CA ALA A 22 18.67 17.43 24.19
C ALA A 22 17.36 17.89 23.52
N ALA A 23 17.42 18.97 22.76
CA ALA A 23 16.33 19.35 21.87
C ALA A 23 16.18 18.23 20.85
N ALA A 24 15.03 17.54 20.84
CA ALA A 24 14.69 16.61 19.77
C ALA A 24 14.63 17.42 18.47
N ALA A 25 15.56 17.13 17.55
CA ALA A 25 15.47 17.66 16.19
C ALA A 25 14.15 17.15 15.57
N PRO A 26 13.44 17.96 14.77
CA PRO A 26 12.29 17.47 14.04
C PRO A 26 12.74 16.28 13.18
N ILE A 27 12.07 15.15 13.31
CA ILE A 27 12.27 13.99 12.45
C ILE A 27 11.93 14.49 11.05
N ALA A 28 12.92 14.62 10.19
CA ALA A 28 12.69 14.92 8.77
C ALA A 28 11.78 13.83 8.21
N ALA A 29 10.79 14.22 7.39
CA ALA A 29 9.95 13.26 6.70
C ALA A 29 10.86 12.22 6.03
N SER A 30 10.60 10.94 6.29
CA SER A 30 11.44 9.87 5.75
C SER A 30 11.27 9.81 4.23
N ASP A 31 12.36 9.83 3.48
CA ASP A 31 12.35 9.62 2.02
C ASP A 31 12.08 8.16 1.64
N ASN A 32 11.79 7.31 2.63
CA ASN A 32 11.42 5.93 2.45
C ASN A 32 9.97 5.78 1.97
N TRP A 33 9.73 4.74 1.19
CA TRP A 33 8.41 4.29 0.75
C TRP A 33 8.26 2.80 1.11
N PRO A 34 8.01 2.48 2.40
CA PRO A 34 8.29 1.16 2.97
C PRO A 34 7.28 0.06 2.63
N SER A 35 6.12 0.40 2.08
CA SER A 35 5.02 -0.54 1.81
C SER A 35 4.12 -0.04 0.69
N PHE A 36 3.02 -0.75 0.42
CA PHE A 36 2.00 -0.30 -0.51
C PHE A 36 1.50 1.09 -0.13
N ARG A 37 1.69 2.07 -1.05
CA ARG A 37 1.36 3.49 -0.87
C ARG A 37 2.16 4.20 0.23
N GLY A 38 3.36 3.73 0.53
CA GLY A 38 4.30 4.41 1.41
C GLY A 38 3.97 4.26 2.90
N ASN A 39 4.24 5.31 3.67
CA ASN A 39 3.93 5.35 5.09
C ASN A 39 2.43 5.47 5.31
N ALA A 40 1.86 4.67 6.21
CA ALA A 40 0.43 4.70 6.56
C ALA A 40 -0.54 4.57 5.36
N ALA A 41 -0.10 4.02 4.23
CA ALA A 41 -0.87 3.84 3.00
C ALA A 41 -1.48 5.14 2.42
N ASP A 42 -0.95 6.31 2.76
CA ASP A 42 -1.52 7.62 2.41
C ASP A 42 -1.22 8.07 0.98
N GLY A 43 -0.21 7.49 0.33
CA GLY A 43 0.16 7.80 -1.05
C GLY A 43 0.92 9.12 -1.23
N ASN A 44 1.34 9.78 -0.14
CA ASN A 44 2.06 11.04 -0.18
C ASN A 44 3.57 10.81 -0.06
N GLY A 45 4.31 11.25 -1.05
CA GLY A 45 5.77 11.19 -1.11
C GLY A 45 6.45 12.51 -0.78
N THR A 46 7.78 12.49 -0.76
CA THR A 46 8.63 13.65 -0.46
C THR A 46 9.22 14.27 -1.72
N GLY A 47 9.64 15.52 -1.62
CA GLY A 47 10.25 16.28 -2.70
C GLY A 47 9.24 16.79 -3.74
N THR A 48 9.75 17.22 -4.88
CA THR A 48 8.93 17.83 -5.95
C THR A 48 9.23 17.15 -7.29
N PRO A 49 8.55 16.05 -7.62
CA PRO A 49 8.74 15.41 -8.91
C PRO A 49 8.34 16.34 -10.07
N PRO A 50 8.93 16.16 -11.28
CA PRO A 50 8.59 16.98 -12.43
C PRO A 50 7.12 16.83 -12.84
N ALA A 51 6.53 17.90 -13.40
CA ALA A 51 5.19 17.86 -13.99
C ALA A 51 5.24 17.25 -15.40
N THR A 52 6.36 17.39 -16.10
CA THR A 52 6.53 16.94 -17.49
C THR A 52 7.78 16.11 -17.65
N TRP A 53 7.72 15.11 -18.50
CA TRP A 53 8.86 14.30 -18.95
C TRP A 53 8.62 13.74 -20.35
N ASN A 54 9.69 13.23 -20.95
CA ASN A 54 9.60 12.56 -22.23
C ASN A 54 10.56 11.36 -22.27
N VAL A 55 10.00 10.16 -22.35
CA VAL A 55 10.78 8.90 -22.31
C VAL A 55 11.62 8.70 -23.57
N GLU A 56 11.18 9.23 -24.72
CA GLU A 56 11.92 9.09 -25.99
C GLU A 56 13.15 10.01 -26.04
N SER A 57 13.01 11.27 -25.61
CA SER A 57 14.11 12.23 -25.56
C SER A 57 15.00 12.06 -24.33
N GLY A 58 14.51 11.37 -23.28
CA GLY A 58 15.18 11.25 -21.99
C GLY A 58 14.98 12.46 -21.06
N GLU A 59 14.13 13.41 -21.40
CA GLU A 59 13.84 14.57 -20.56
C GLU A 59 13.22 14.14 -19.25
N ASN A 60 13.82 14.52 -18.10
CA ASN A 60 13.41 14.15 -16.75
C ASN A 60 13.31 12.62 -16.50
N VAL A 61 14.03 11.82 -17.28
CA VAL A 61 14.14 10.37 -17.09
C VAL A 61 15.52 10.07 -16.53
N LEU A 62 15.58 9.62 -15.27
CA LEU A 62 16.83 9.26 -14.61
C LEU A 62 17.35 7.92 -15.10
N PHE A 63 16.45 6.93 -15.20
CA PHE A 63 16.75 5.63 -15.78
C PHE A 63 15.49 4.90 -16.26
N ARG A 64 15.68 3.95 -17.17
CA ARG A 64 14.69 2.97 -17.61
C ARG A 64 15.37 1.62 -17.75
N VAL A 65 15.09 0.70 -16.83
CA VAL A 65 15.76 -0.61 -16.75
C VAL A 65 14.76 -1.75 -16.89
N ALA A 66 15.16 -2.81 -17.58
CA ALA A 66 14.30 -3.96 -17.80
C ALA A 66 14.03 -4.74 -16.51
N VAL A 67 12.77 -5.16 -16.32
CA VAL A 67 12.34 -6.03 -15.22
C VAL A 67 11.74 -7.31 -15.79
N PRO A 68 12.20 -8.50 -15.37
CA PRO A 68 11.75 -9.76 -15.94
C PRO A 68 10.31 -10.09 -15.55
N GLY A 69 9.62 -10.85 -16.40
CA GLY A 69 8.31 -11.44 -16.11
C GLY A 69 7.15 -10.47 -16.01
N LEU A 70 6.10 -10.87 -15.30
CA LEU A 70 4.89 -10.08 -15.03
C LEU A 70 4.74 -9.84 -13.53
N GLY A 71 4.57 -8.58 -13.12
CA GLY A 71 4.35 -8.21 -11.73
C GLY A 71 3.60 -6.90 -11.62
N HIS A 72 2.71 -6.81 -10.63
CA HIS A 72 1.93 -5.60 -10.32
C HIS A 72 2.24 -5.06 -8.92
N SER A 73 3.25 -5.64 -8.23
CA SER A 73 3.73 -5.06 -6.99
C SER A 73 4.23 -3.62 -7.22
N SER A 74 3.85 -2.72 -6.34
CA SER A 74 4.38 -1.35 -6.32
C SER A 74 5.86 -1.36 -5.94
N PRO A 75 6.66 -0.37 -6.38
CA PRO A 75 8.00 -0.18 -5.86
C PRO A 75 7.97 0.12 -4.36
N VAL A 76 8.90 -0.47 -3.62
CA VAL A 76 9.14 -0.21 -2.19
C VAL A 76 10.56 0.33 -2.05
N ILE A 77 10.75 1.37 -1.26
CA ILE A 77 12.03 2.09 -1.16
C ILE A 77 12.44 2.21 0.30
N TRP A 78 13.70 1.83 0.58
CA TRP A 78 14.33 2.06 1.85
C TRP A 78 15.80 2.45 1.68
N GLY A 79 16.16 3.63 2.15
CA GLY A 79 17.48 4.20 1.89
C GLY A 79 17.74 4.35 0.40
N ASP A 80 18.82 3.75 -0.09
CA ASP A 80 19.20 3.76 -1.51
C ASP A 80 18.71 2.50 -2.27
N ARG A 81 17.89 1.66 -1.67
CA ARG A 81 17.37 0.41 -2.26
C ARG A 81 15.93 0.52 -2.68
N LEU A 82 15.62 -0.06 -3.83
CA LEU A 82 14.27 -0.20 -4.35
C LEU A 82 13.96 -1.68 -4.58
N PHE A 83 12.82 -2.16 -4.09
CA PHE A 83 12.41 -3.55 -4.16
C PHE A 83 11.16 -3.74 -5.01
N LEU A 84 11.15 -4.83 -5.79
CA LEU A 84 10.01 -5.28 -6.61
C LEU A 84 9.88 -6.79 -6.53
N THR A 85 8.68 -7.28 -6.84
CA THR A 85 8.46 -8.71 -7.12
C THR A 85 8.02 -8.94 -8.55
N SER A 86 8.27 -10.13 -9.08
CA SER A 86 7.84 -10.51 -10.42
C SER A 86 7.67 -12.02 -10.54
N SER A 87 6.71 -12.44 -11.35
CA SER A 87 6.51 -13.83 -11.75
C SER A 87 7.06 -14.05 -13.16
N VAL A 88 8.04 -14.92 -13.28
CA VAL A 88 8.74 -15.22 -14.54
C VAL A 88 8.32 -16.60 -15.03
N PRO A 89 7.51 -16.72 -16.09
CA PRO A 89 7.09 -18.00 -16.62
C PRO A 89 8.25 -18.75 -17.31
N GLU A 90 8.16 -20.06 -17.34
CA GLU A 90 8.97 -20.86 -18.24
C GLU A 90 8.47 -20.70 -19.69
N GLY A 91 9.36 -20.32 -20.60
CA GLY A 91 9.04 -20.16 -22.02
C GLY A 91 8.50 -18.77 -22.38
N GLU A 92 7.26 -18.69 -22.85
CA GLU A 92 6.69 -17.44 -23.39
C GLU A 92 6.30 -16.44 -22.30
N GLU A 93 6.26 -15.14 -22.64
CA GLU A 93 5.80 -14.09 -21.74
C GLU A 93 4.35 -14.33 -21.27
N ALA A 94 4.08 -14.02 -20.01
CA ALA A 94 2.74 -14.05 -19.44
C ALA A 94 1.80 -13.11 -20.19
N SER A 95 0.60 -13.60 -20.54
CA SER A 95 -0.46 -12.78 -21.12
C SER A 95 -0.97 -11.74 -20.11
N LEU A 96 -1.32 -10.56 -20.62
CA LEU A 96 -1.96 -9.49 -19.86
C LEU A 96 -3.04 -8.87 -20.73
N LYS A 97 -4.25 -8.71 -20.18
CA LYS A 97 -5.35 -8.01 -20.82
C LYS A 97 -5.68 -6.77 -20.00
N VAL A 98 -5.70 -5.62 -20.64
CA VAL A 98 -5.98 -4.31 -20.01
C VAL A 98 -7.25 -3.69 -20.55
N GLY A 99 -7.72 -2.60 -19.94
CA GLY A 99 -8.90 -1.86 -20.35
C GLY A 99 -10.17 -2.23 -19.58
N LEU A 100 -11.28 -1.60 -19.94
CA LEU A 100 -12.59 -1.80 -19.31
C LEU A 100 -13.29 -2.99 -19.94
N TYR A 101 -13.52 -4.05 -19.16
CA TYR A 101 -14.29 -5.24 -19.59
C TYR A 101 -14.80 -6.03 -18.37
N GLY A 102 -15.85 -6.80 -18.56
CA GLY A 102 -16.49 -7.64 -17.54
C GLY A 102 -16.11 -9.11 -17.64
N ASP A 103 -14.83 -9.44 -17.73
CA ASP A 103 -14.35 -10.82 -17.82
C ASP A 103 -14.10 -11.37 -16.40
N ILE A 104 -14.69 -12.51 -16.09
CA ILE A 104 -14.51 -13.18 -14.79
C ILE A 104 -13.68 -14.47 -14.91
N ALA A 105 -13.39 -14.93 -16.11
CA ALA A 105 -12.64 -16.15 -16.32
C ALA A 105 -11.15 -15.96 -15.96
N PRO A 106 -10.55 -16.88 -15.18
CA PRO A 106 -9.12 -16.81 -14.89
C PRO A 106 -8.30 -17.24 -16.10
N VAL A 107 -7.01 -16.90 -16.10
CA VAL A 107 -6.03 -17.44 -17.04
C VAL A 107 -5.87 -18.94 -16.77
N VAL A 108 -5.78 -19.73 -17.84
CA VAL A 108 -5.63 -21.20 -17.78
C VAL A 108 -4.41 -21.66 -18.56
N GLY A 109 -3.83 -22.80 -18.16
CA GLY A 109 -2.73 -23.44 -18.89
C GLY A 109 -1.39 -22.69 -18.78
N GLU A 110 -1.18 -21.92 -17.73
CA GLU A 110 0.11 -21.27 -17.50
C GLU A 110 1.20 -22.28 -17.16
N PRO A 111 2.42 -22.07 -17.69
CA PRO A 111 3.57 -22.91 -17.35
C PRO A 111 4.01 -22.70 -15.90
N PRO A 112 4.95 -23.52 -15.37
CA PRO A 112 5.63 -23.22 -14.12
C PRO A 112 6.21 -21.81 -14.11
N GLN A 113 6.26 -21.21 -12.92
CA GLN A 113 6.67 -19.83 -12.70
C GLN A 113 7.83 -19.80 -11.71
N ARG A 114 8.71 -18.82 -11.83
CA ARG A 114 9.64 -18.42 -10.77
C ARG A 114 9.17 -17.09 -10.18
N TYR A 115 8.87 -17.08 -8.89
CA TYR A 115 8.53 -15.85 -8.18
C TYR A 115 9.81 -15.25 -7.62
N VAL A 116 10.15 -14.11 -8.15
CA VAL A 116 11.44 -13.45 -7.87
C VAL A 116 11.24 -12.14 -7.11
N ILE A 117 12.18 -11.87 -6.22
CA ILE A 117 12.35 -10.59 -5.54
C ILE A 117 13.57 -9.94 -6.18
N LEU A 118 13.45 -8.66 -6.47
CA LEU A 118 14.44 -7.87 -7.17
C LEU A 118 14.77 -6.64 -6.32
N ALA A 119 16.05 -6.40 -6.10
CA ALA A 119 16.52 -5.16 -5.50
C ALA A 119 17.35 -4.36 -6.51
N TYR A 120 17.09 -3.06 -6.53
CA TYR A 120 17.79 -2.10 -7.39
C TYR A 120 18.36 -0.97 -6.54
N ASP A 121 19.47 -0.39 -6.99
CA ASP A 121 19.89 0.92 -6.55
C ASP A 121 18.88 1.97 -7.05
N LYS A 122 18.31 2.78 -6.14
CA LYS A 122 17.22 3.71 -6.50
C LYS A 122 17.68 4.87 -7.37
N ARG A 123 18.98 5.19 -7.41
CA ARG A 123 19.53 6.32 -8.17
C ARG A 123 19.92 5.93 -9.59
N SER A 124 20.53 4.75 -9.74
CA SER A 124 21.06 4.28 -11.04
C SER A 124 20.15 3.28 -11.75
N GLY A 125 19.24 2.61 -11.03
CA GLY A 125 18.48 1.49 -11.55
C GLY A 125 19.32 0.22 -11.73
N GLU A 126 20.56 0.17 -11.24
CA GLU A 126 21.38 -1.03 -11.26
C GLU A 126 20.77 -2.10 -10.37
N ARG A 127 20.63 -3.33 -10.89
CA ARG A 127 20.12 -4.44 -10.11
C ARG A 127 21.17 -4.96 -9.14
N LEU A 128 20.95 -4.75 -7.84
CA LEU A 128 21.85 -5.15 -6.77
C LEU A 128 21.81 -6.66 -6.54
N TRP A 129 20.60 -7.23 -6.49
CA TRP A 129 20.41 -8.67 -6.36
C TRP A 129 19.04 -9.14 -6.86
N GLN A 130 18.93 -10.44 -7.05
CA GLN A 130 17.68 -11.15 -7.32
C GLN A 130 17.64 -12.43 -6.49
N ARG A 131 16.47 -12.77 -5.94
CA ARG A 131 16.22 -14.03 -5.23
C ARG A 131 14.97 -14.70 -5.81
N THR A 132 15.00 -16.02 -5.89
CA THR A 132 13.81 -16.82 -6.22
C THR A 132 13.24 -17.34 -4.91
N ALA A 133 12.00 -16.97 -4.58
CA ALA A 133 11.29 -17.43 -3.40
C ALA A 133 10.50 -18.71 -3.65
N PHE A 134 10.00 -18.89 -4.86
CA PHE A 134 9.22 -20.05 -5.27
C PHE A 134 9.53 -20.39 -6.74
N GLU A 135 9.51 -21.69 -7.07
CA GLU A 135 9.61 -22.21 -8.43
C GLU A 135 8.67 -23.40 -8.59
N GLY A 136 7.74 -23.33 -9.54
CA GLY A 136 6.75 -24.37 -9.78
C GLY A 136 5.49 -23.88 -10.44
N THR A 137 4.49 -24.76 -10.55
CA THR A 137 3.16 -24.40 -11.04
C THR A 137 2.40 -23.68 -9.94
N PRO A 138 1.83 -22.48 -10.21
CA PRO A 138 1.02 -21.75 -9.24
C PRO A 138 -0.13 -22.59 -8.70
N ALA A 139 -0.37 -22.56 -7.40
CA ALA A 139 -1.44 -23.34 -6.75
C ALA A 139 -2.84 -22.81 -7.13
N VAL A 140 -2.93 -21.51 -7.44
CA VAL A 140 -4.17 -20.85 -7.88
C VAL A 140 -3.95 -20.11 -9.19
N LYS A 141 -5.03 -19.92 -9.95
CA LYS A 141 -5.02 -19.12 -11.17
C LYS A 141 -5.06 -17.64 -10.85
N ARG A 142 -4.80 -16.81 -11.84
CA ARG A 142 -4.92 -15.35 -11.76
C ARG A 142 -5.97 -14.82 -12.71
N HIS A 143 -6.51 -13.64 -12.43
CA HIS A 143 -7.33 -12.88 -13.35
C HIS A 143 -6.52 -12.46 -14.58
N THR A 144 -7.18 -12.26 -15.73
CA THR A 144 -6.52 -11.83 -16.97
C THR A 144 -5.82 -10.48 -16.88
N LYS A 145 -6.25 -9.61 -15.96
CA LYS A 145 -5.60 -8.33 -15.63
C LYS A 145 -4.56 -8.43 -14.50
N ALA A 146 -4.46 -9.56 -13.79
CA ALA A 146 -3.59 -9.73 -12.65
C ALA A 146 -2.26 -10.39 -13.03
N SER A 147 -1.33 -10.36 -12.11
CA SER A 147 -0.13 -11.18 -12.08
C SER A 147 -0.19 -12.19 -10.93
N HIS A 148 0.76 -13.10 -10.83
CA HIS A 148 0.95 -13.93 -9.63
C HIS A 148 1.70 -13.18 -8.50
N THR A 149 2.13 -11.95 -8.75
CA THR A 149 2.85 -11.09 -7.80
C THR A 149 2.21 -9.71 -7.74
N ASN A 150 0.92 -9.68 -7.33
CA ASN A 150 0.17 -8.42 -7.15
C ASN A 150 0.53 -7.75 -5.82
N SER A 151 0.74 -8.56 -4.77
CA SER A 151 1.08 -8.10 -3.44
C SER A 151 2.39 -7.30 -3.45
N THR A 152 2.38 -6.12 -2.85
CA THR A 152 3.55 -5.25 -2.74
C THR A 152 4.38 -5.67 -1.52
N PRO A 153 5.70 -5.74 -1.60
CA PRO A 153 6.57 -5.96 -0.45
C PRO A 153 6.38 -4.92 0.66
N ALA A 154 6.85 -5.23 1.86
CA ALA A 154 6.94 -4.26 2.95
C ALA A 154 8.26 -4.41 3.71
N THR A 155 8.77 -3.30 4.28
CA THR A 155 10.01 -3.29 5.06
C THR A 155 9.98 -2.22 6.14
N ASP A 156 10.70 -2.45 7.23
CA ASP A 156 11.02 -1.45 8.27
C ASP A 156 12.50 -1.03 8.24
N GLY A 157 13.26 -1.55 7.26
CA GLY A 157 14.69 -1.33 7.13
C GLY A 157 15.57 -2.44 7.71
N GLU A 158 15.01 -3.35 8.47
CA GLU A 158 15.67 -4.55 8.99
C GLU A 158 15.19 -5.80 8.23
N VAL A 159 13.88 -5.91 8.02
CA VAL A 159 13.25 -7.05 7.36
C VAL A 159 12.53 -6.57 6.08
N LEU A 160 12.71 -7.31 5.00
CA LEU A 160 11.92 -7.20 3.77
C LEU A 160 10.97 -8.39 3.69
N VAL A 161 9.67 -8.14 3.71
CA VAL A 161 8.64 -9.18 3.66
C VAL A 161 7.93 -9.14 2.31
N VAL A 162 7.76 -10.31 1.69
CA VAL A 162 7.01 -10.50 0.44
C VAL A 162 5.96 -11.60 0.62
N PHE A 163 4.75 -11.35 0.13
CA PHE A 163 3.64 -12.29 0.26
C PHE A 163 3.14 -12.73 -1.11
N PHE A 164 3.34 -13.99 -1.45
CA PHE A 164 2.94 -14.58 -2.72
C PHE A 164 1.65 -15.41 -2.63
N GLY A 165 0.79 -15.11 -1.65
CA GLY A 165 -0.44 -15.85 -1.44
C GLY A 165 -0.18 -17.32 -1.10
N SER A 166 -0.68 -18.23 -1.94
CA SER A 166 -0.54 -19.68 -1.74
C SER A 166 0.92 -20.17 -1.72
N GLU A 167 1.82 -19.46 -2.37
CA GLU A 167 3.26 -19.77 -2.43
C GLU A 167 4.04 -19.20 -1.23
N GLY A 168 3.34 -18.61 -0.28
CA GLY A 168 3.85 -18.29 1.05
C GLY A 168 4.25 -16.84 1.27
N LEU A 169 4.54 -16.57 2.53
CA LEU A 169 5.10 -15.34 3.06
C LEU A 169 6.57 -15.57 3.33
N HIS A 170 7.44 -14.72 2.79
CA HIS A 170 8.88 -14.88 2.87
C HIS A 170 9.52 -13.61 3.41
N ALA A 171 10.51 -13.75 4.30
CA ALA A 171 11.27 -12.64 4.84
C ALA A 171 12.76 -12.77 4.50
N TYR A 172 13.34 -11.63 4.21
CA TYR A 172 14.74 -11.46 3.86
C TYR A 172 15.31 -10.27 4.62
N ASP A 173 16.63 -10.22 4.81
CA ASP A 173 17.29 -8.95 5.08
C ASP A 173 17.34 -8.08 3.79
N LEU A 174 17.77 -6.83 3.91
CA LEU A 174 17.81 -5.93 2.74
C LEU A 174 18.92 -6.29 1.73
N ASP A 175 19.84 -7.20 2.09
CA ASP A 175 20.86 -7.77 1.19
C ASP A 175 20.37 -9.04 0.47
N GLY A 176 19.12 -9.44 0.76
CA GLY A 176 18.47 -10.60 0.15
C GLY A 176 18.88 -11.93 0.77
N ASN A 177 19.42 -11.96 1.98
CA ASN A 177 19.62 -13.21 2.71
C ASN A 177 18.29 -13.65 3.33
N PRO A 178 17.85 -14.92 3.15
CA PRO A 178 16.60 -15.39 3.70
C PRO A 178 16.65 -15.46 5.24
N LEU A 179 15.60 -14.97 5.89
CA LEU A 179 15.43 -15.00 7.34
C LEU A 179 14.48 -16.12 7.76
N TRP A 180 13.26 -16.07 7.28
CA TRP A 180 12.22 -17.06 7.55
C TRP A 180 11.18 -17.12 6.43
N ASN A 181 10.33 -18.15 6.42
CA ASN A 181 9.16 -18.25 5.57
C ASN A 181 7.99 -18.93 6.29
N ARG A 182 6.77 -18.63 5.85
CA ARG A 182 5.52 -19.22 6.37
C ARG A 182 4.63 -19.64 5.22
N GLN A 183 3.97 -20.79 5.40
CA GLN A 183 2.98 -21.33 4.48
C GLN A 183 1.60 -21.31 5.14
N PHE A 184 0.58 -20.90 4.38
CA PHE A 184 -0.80 -20.82 4.85
C PHE A 184 -1.74 -21.76 4.07
N GLY A 185 -1.19 -22.62 3.21
CA GLY A 185 -1.95 -23.50 2.32
C GLY A 185 -2.42 -22.78 1.05
N VAL A 186 -3.44 -23.32 0.42
CA VAL A 186 -4.03 -22.73 -0.80
C VAL A 186 -4.90 -21.55 -0.41
N LEU A 187 -4.53 -20.36 -0.86
CA LEU A 187 -5.27 -19.12 -0.65
C LEU A 187 -6.07 -18.79 -1.92
N ASP A 188 -7.27 -19.37 -2.02
CA ASP A 188 -8.15 -19.16 -3.17
C ASP A 188 -8.86 -17.82 -3.05
N SER A 189 -8.45 -16.87 -3.88
CA SER A 189 -9.04 -15.53 -3.98
C SER A 189 -9.69 -15.35 -5.33
N GLY A 190 -11.01 -15.41 -5.37
CA GLY A 190 -11.81 -15.27 -6.58
C GLY A 190 -13.18 -14.66 -6.29
N TYR A 191 -13.96 -14.43 -7.35
CA TYR A 191 -15.29 -13.86 -7.18
C TYR A 191 -16.22 -14.88 -6.48
N PHE A 192 -16.66 -14.57 -5.27
CA PHE A 192 -17.37 -15.50 -4.40
C PHE A 192 -18.70 -16.04 -4.97
N VAL A 193 -19.34 -15.29 -5.89
CA VAL A 193 -20.54 -15.73 -6.60
C VAL A 193 -20.21 -16.85 -7.59
N VAL A 194 -18.98 -16.87 -8.16
CA VAL A 194 -18.50 -17.87 -9.11
C VAL A 194 -17.22 -18.49 -8.58
N LYS A 195 -17.36 -19.51 -7.71
CA LYS A 195 -16.23 -20.14 -6.98
C LYS A 195 -15.09 -20.67 -7.85
N THR A 196 -15.32 -20.90 -9.14
CA THR A 196 -14.26 -21.32 -10.10
C THR A 196 -13.48 -20.16 -10.71
N ALA A 197 -13.90 -18.92 -10.46
CA ALA A 197 -13.24 -17.71 -10.95
C ALA A 197 -12.11 -17.29 -9.99
N GLN A 198 -10.99 -18.03 -10.02
CA GLN A 198 -9.79 -17.68 -9.25
C GLN A 198 -9.11 -16.46 -9.84
N TRP A 199 -8.85 -15.42 -9.03
CA TRP A 199 -8.27 -14.16 -9.50
C TRP A 199 -6.89 -13.87 -8.94
N GLY A 200 -6.43 -14.69 -8.02
CA GLY A 200 -5.14 -14.54 -7.35
C GLY A 200 -5.19 -13.60 -6.15
N PHE A 201 -4.26 -13.81 -5.25
CA PHE A 201 -4.10 -13.05 -4.02
C PHE A 201 -3.45 -11.69 -4.30
N ALA A 202 -3.85 -10.62 -3.57
CA ALA A 202 -3.28 -9.29 -3.78
C ALA A 202 -3.12 -8.45 -2.50
N SER A 203 -3.69 -8.86 -1.35
CA SER A 203 -3.44 -8.14 -0.10
C SER A 203 -1.94 -8.09 0.20
N SER A 204 -1.41 -6.89 0.47
CA SER A 204 0.00 -6.71 0.76
C SER A 204 0.27 -6.84 2.26
N PRO A 205 1.42 -7.35 2.68
CA PRO A 205 1.84 -7.30 4.07
C PRO A 205 2.16 -5.85 4.48
N LEU A 206 2.14 -5.59 5.77
CA LEU A 206 2.63 -4.36 6.37
C LEU A 206 3.66 -4.72 7.45
N VAL A 207 4.77 -4.00 7.53
CA VAL A 207 5.74 -4.11 8.64
C VAL A 207 5.64 -2.85 9.48
N HIS A 208 5.32 -3.01 10.77
CA HIS A 208 5.12 -1.90 11.70
C HIS A 208 5.45 -2.34 13.13
N ASP A 209 6.25 -1.57 13.86
CA ASP A 209 6.64 -1.82 15.25
C ASP A 209 7.06 -3.29 15.52
N GLY A 210 7.97 -3.81 14.67
CA GLY A 210 8.50 -5.17 14.79
C GLY A 210 7.49 -6.28 14.49
N ARG A 211 6.37 -5.98 13.85
CA ARG A 211 5.34 -6.96 13.46
C ARG A 211 5.07 -6.92 11.97
N VAL A 212 4.78 -8.09 11.42
CA VAL A 212 4.24 -8.26 10.07
C VAL A 212 2.74 -8.47 10.18
N ILE A 213 1.95 -7.56 9.62
CA ILE A 213 0.49 -7.66 9.59
C ILE A 213 0.06 -8.20 8.23
N ILE A 214 -0.77 -9.24 8.23
CA ILE A 214 -1.35 -9.83 7.02
C ILE A 214 -2.87 -9.99 7.14
N GLN A 215 -3.59 -9.55 6.12
CA GLN A 215 -5.01 -9.83 5.91
C GLN A 215 -5.14 -10.95 4.89
N VAL A 216 -5.79 -12.04 5.27
CA VAL A 216 -6.02 -13.20 4.41
C VAL A 216 -7.52 -13.46 4.38
N ASP A 217 -8.22 -12.82 3.45
CA ASP A 217 -9.63 -13.05 3.16
C ASP A 217 -9.74 -13.87 1.87
N VAL A 218 -10.25 -15.09 1.98
CA VAL A 218 -10.20 -16.12 0.91
C VAL A 218 -11.47 -16.95 0.87
N GLN A 219 -11.62 -17.81 -0.13
CA GLN A 219 -12.67 -18.82 -0.14
C GLN A 219 -12.31 -19.96 0.83
N GLY A 220 -12.52 -19.76 2.12
CA GLY A 220 -12.13 -20.70 3.17
C GLY A 220 -11.95 -19.99 4.50
N ASP A 221 -10.94 -20.39 5.26
CA ASP A 221 -10.67 -19.82 6.57
C ASP A 221 -9.95 -18.48 6.43
N SER A 222 -10.72 -17.41 6.50
CA SER A 222 -10.23 -16.03 6.47
C SER A 222 -9.70 -15.60 7.84
N PHE A 223 -8.62 -14.81 7.86
CA PHE A 223 -8.03 -14.33 9.11
C PHE A 223 -7.24 -13.03 8.94
N LEU A 224 -7.07 -12.32 10.04
CA LEU A 224 -6.06 -11.29 10.25
C LEU A 224 -4.99 -11.84 11.19
N ALA A 225 -3.71 -11.60 10.92
CA ALA A 225 -2.63 -12.01 11.82
C ALA A 225 -1.54 -10.96 11.95
N ALA A 226 -0.94 -10.91 13.13
CA ALA A 226 0.35 -10.28 13.35
C ALA A 226 1.39 -11.35 13.64
N LEU A 227 2.51 -11.29 12.92
CA LEU A 227 3.65 -12.14 13.15
C LEU A 227 4.81 -11.30 13.69
N ASP A 228 5.69 -11.89 14.48
CA ASP A 228 6.94 -11.26 14.85
C ASP A 228 7.84 -11.09 13.62
N ALA A 229 8.30 -9.88 13.36
CA ALA A 229 9.01 -9.55 12.12
C ALA A 229 10.37 -10.28 12.02
N ALA A 230 11.02 -10.55 13.14
CA ALA A 230 12.34 -11.21 13.16
C ALA A 230 12.24 -12.74 12.99
N THR A 231 11.17 -13.36 13.47
CA THR A 231 11.06 -14.84 13.52
C THR A 231 9.96 -15.42 12.63
N GLY A 232 8.95 -14.61 12.26
CA GLY A 232 7.76 -15.06 11.53
C GLY A 232 6.79 -15.87 12.39
N GLU A 233 6.95 -15.95 13.71
CA GLU A 233 6.01 -16.61 14.61
C GLU A 233 4.76 -15.77 14.83
N ASP A 234 3.60 -16.43 15.02
CA ASP A 234 2.35 -15.74 15.30
C ASP A 234 2.43 -15.02 16.66
N VAL A 235 2.25 -13.69 16.66
CA VAL A 235 2.02 -12.92 17.88
C VAL A 235 0.54 -13.07 18.29
N TRP A 236 -0.36 -12.88 17.32
CA TRP A 236 -1.77 -13.16 17.45
C TRP A 236 -2.40 -13.46 16.07
N ARG A 237 -3.54 -14.15 16.11
CA ARG A 237 -4.35 -14.43 14.92
C ARG A 237 -5.83 -14.35 15.27
N THR A 238 -6.58 -13.59 14.48
CA THR A 238 -8.03 -13.40 14.62
C THR A 238 -8.74 -13.95 13.39
N GLY A 239 -9.63 -14.94 13.58
CA GLY A 239 -10.46 -15.47 12.51
C GLY A 239 -11.45 -14.42 12.02
N ARG A 240 -11.74 -14.43 10.71
CA ARG A 240 -12.70 -13.54 10.07
C ARG A 240 -13.73 -14.37 9.32
N ASP A 241 -15.02 -14.02 9.48
CA ASP A 241 -16.11 -14.54 8.63
C ASP A 241 -16.19 -13.66 7.39
N GLU A 242 -15.26 -13.86 6.43
CA GLU A 242 -15.13 -13.00 5.26
C GLU A 242 -15.00 -13.81 3.97
N ILE A 243 -15.40 -13.21 2.86
CA ILE A 243 -15.17 -13.68 1.50
C ILE A 243 -13.88 -13.07 0.96
N PRO A 244 -13.38 -13.51 -0.23
CA PRO A 244 -12.17 -12.93 -0.80
C PRO A 244 -12.21 -11.43 -0.91
N THR A 245 -11.17 -10.78 -0.38
CA THR A 245 -10.88 -9.36 -0.52
C THR A 245 -9.44 -9.17 -1.02
N TRP A 246 -9.16 -8.01 -1.58
CA TRP A 246 -7.83 -7.69 -2.15
C TRP A 246 -7.23 -6.44 -1.50
N SER A 247 -7.90 -5.90 -0.49
CA SER A 247 -7.45 -4.73 0.27
C SER A 247 -6.20 -5.05 1.09
N THR A 248 -5.34 -4.05 1.24
CA THR A 248 -4.19 -4.10 2.15
C THR A 248 -4.60 -3.53 3.51
N PRO A 249 -4.19 -4.12 4.65
CA PRO A 249 -4.44 -3.55 5.97
C PRO A 249 -3.71 -2.20 6.14
N ALA A 250 -4.26 -1.33 6.99
CA ALA A 250 -3.60 -0.09 7.37
C ALA A 250 -3.57 0.06 8.89
N VAL A 251 -2.50 0.68 9.43
CA VAL A 251 -2.36 0.92 10.87
C VAL A 251 -2.55 2.41 11.15
N PHE A 252 -3.46 2.72 12.08
CA PHE A 252 -3.75 4.09 12.47
C PHE A 252 -3.68 4.27 13.99
N PRO A 253 -3.14 5.41 14.47
CA PRO A 253 -3.16 5.74 15.88
C PRO A 253 -4.59 6.06 16.35
N ARG A 254 -4.87 5.71 17.61
CA ARG A 254 -6.06 6.07 18.38
C ARG A 254 -5.70 7.01 19.54
N GLN A 255 -6.69 7.62 20.15
CA GLN A 255 -6.48 8.37 21.38
C GLN A 255 -5.90 7.46 22.48
N GLY A 256 -5.04 8.03 23.33
CA GLY A 256 -4.40 7.29 24.42
C GLY A 256 -3.15 6.50 24.01
N GLY A 257 -2.62 6.71 22.78
CA GLY A 257 -1.33 6.17 22.32
C GLY A 257 -1.38 4.71 21.87
N ARG A 258 -2.57 4.13 21.70
CA ARG A 258 -2.76 2.82 21.09
C ARG A 258 -2.85 2.94 19.57
N SER A 259 -2.56 1.85 18.88
CA SER A 259 -2.77 1.74 17.42
C SER A 259 -3.84 0.69 17.12
N GLN A 260 -4.46 0.81 15.96
CA GLN A 260 -5.40 -0.17 15.44
C GLN A 260 -5.02 -0.57 14.02
N VAL A 261 -5.28 -1.82 13.67
CA VAL A 261 -5.25 -2.31 12.29
C VAL A 261 -6.66 -2.18 11.72
N VAL A 262 -6.81 -1.46 10.61
CA VAL A 262 -8.10 -1.27 9.94
C VAL A 262 -8.13 -2.03 8.63
N LEU A 263 -9.19 -2.77 8.42
CA LEU A 263 -9.43 -3.62 7.27
C LEU A 263 -10.66 -3.18 6.49
N ASN A 264 -10.57 -3.25 5.18
CA ASN A 264 -11.74 -3.25 4.31
C ASN A 264 -12.26 -4.68 4.15
N GLY A 265 -13.56 -4.86 3.92
CA GLY A 265 -14.19 -6.16 3.79
C GLY A 265 -15.56 -6.05 3.14
N TYR A 266 -16.16 -7.20 2.83
CA TYR A 266 -17.52 -7.31 2.29
C TYR A 266 -18.54 -7.55 3.42
N HIS A 267 -18.37 -8.62 4.21
CA HIS A 267 -19.25 -8.88 5.35
C HIS A 267 -19.02 -7.85 6.44
N HIS A 268 -17.76 -7.52 6.73
CA HIS A 268 -17.45 -6.50 7.70
C HIS A 268 -16.11 -5.79 7.45
N ILE A 269 -16.21 -4.49 7.49
CA ILE A 269 -15.11 -3.56 7.65
C ILE A 269 -14.85 -3.46 9.14
N GLY A 270 -13.60 -3.46 9.61
CA GLY A 270 -13.33 -3.47 11.04
C GLY A 270 -11.99 -2.86 11.44
N GLY A 271 -11.95 -2.39 12.69
CA GLY A 271 -10.72 -1.99 13.39
C GLY A 271 -10.38 -3.00 14.48
N TYR A 272 -9.11 -3.38 14.56
CA TYR A 272 -8.58 -4.38 15.49
C TYR A 272 -7.44 -3.76 16.31
N ASP A 273 -7.37 -4.08 17.58
CA ASP A 273 -6.26 -3.66 18.44
C ASP A 273 -4.94 -4.20 17.89
N PHE A 274 -3.97 -3.32 17.69
CA PHE A 274 -2.68 -3.69 17.08
C PHE A 274 -1.90 -4.69 17.94
N ASP A 275 -2.03 -4.60 19.27
CA ASP A 275 -1.27 -5.42 20.19
C ASP A 275 -1.85 -6.82 20.40
N THR A 276 -3.18 -6.95 20.34
CA THR A 276 -3.88 -8.18 20.74
C THR A 276 -4.67 -8.84 19.60
N GLY A 277 -4.97 -8.10 18.52
CA GLY A 277 -5.86 -8.57 17.45
C GLY A 277 -7.33 -8.62 17.84
N GLU A 278 -7.71 -8.07 19.02
CA GLU A 278 -9.11 -7.98 19.45
C GLU A 278 -9.86 -6.98 18.56
N GLU A 279 -11.08 -7.35 18.14
CA GLU A 279 -11.93 -6.45 17.36
C GLU A 279 -12.41 -5.28 18.23
N LEU A 280 -12.11 -4.07 17.81
CA LEU A 280 -12.48 -2.83 18.50
C LEU A 280 -13.82 -2.29 18.02
N TRP A 281 -14.05 -2.37 16.71
CA TRP A 281 -15.29 -1.94 16.07
C TRP A 281 -15.52 -2.71 14.77
N ARG A 282 -16.78 -2.74 14.36
CA ARG A 282 -17.25 -3.40 13.15
C ARG A 282 -18.34 -2.58 12.47
N LEU A 283 -18.25 -2.50 11.14
CA LEU A 283 -19.27 -1.97 10.25
C LEU A 283 -19.68 -3.06 9.27
N GLU A 284 -20.95 -3.43 9.24
CA GLU A 284 -21.48 -4.39 8.28
C GLU A 284 -21.73 -3.75 6.91
N GLY A 285 -21.43 -4.50 5.87
CA GLY A 285 -21.66 -4.12 4.48
C GLY A 285 -20.50 -3.42 3.81
N GLY A 286 -20.38 -3.68 2.54
CA GLY A 286 -19.38 -3.15 1.63
C GLY A 286 -19.79 -3.45 0.19
N GLY A 287 -18.95 -3.11 -0.80
CA GLY A 287 -19.13 -3.57 -2.18
C GLY A 287 -18.63 -5.01 -2.31
N ASP A 288 -19.13 -5.73 -3.32
CA ASP A 288 -18.85 -7.17 -3.54
C ASP A 288 -17.36 -7.51 -3.69
N ILE A 289 -16.52 -6.55 -4.06
CA ILE A 289 -15.11 -6.74 -4.34
C ILE A 289 -14.30 -5.62 -3.65
N PRO A 290 -13.99 -5.77 -2.34
CA PRO A 290 -13.21 -4.79 -1.60
C PRO A 290 -11.74 -4.81 -2.05
N VAL A 291 -11.28 -3.74 -2.70
CA VAL A 291 -9.91 -3.56 -3.17
C VAL A 291 -9.23 -2.35 -2.50
N PRO A 292 -9.87 -1.17 -2.41
CA PRO A 292 -9.22 0.00 -1.83
C PRO A 292 -8.79 -0.21 -0.38
N THR A 293 -7.58 0.21 -0.06
CA THR A 293 -7.04 0.22 1.29
C THR A 293 -7.69 1.34 2.11
N PRO A 294 -8.02 1.14 3.41
CA PRO A 294 -8.40 2.23 4.29
C PRO A 294 -7.32 3.29 4.38
N ILE A 295 -7.70 4.57 4.32
CA ILE A 295 -6.77 5.69 4.46
C ILE A 295 -7.24 6.65 5.54
N ARG A 296 -6.34 7.44 6.12
CA ARG A 296 -6.69 8.49 7.06
C ARG A 296 -6.65 9.85 6.39
N ALA A 297 -7.63 10.69 6.64
CA ALA A 297 -7.69 12.05 6.14
C ALA A 297 -6.92 13.00 7.05
N GLY A 298 -5.65 13.28 6.70
CA GLY A 298 -4.75 14.06 7.53
C GLY A 298 -4.44 13.41 8.87
N ASP A 299 -3.73 14.13 9.75
CA ASP A 299 -3.22 13.56 11.03
C ASP A 299 -4.33 13.24 12.05
N HIS A 300 -5.45 13.95 12.00
CA HIS A 300 -6.53 13.88 12.98
C HIS A 300 -7.93 13.67 12.37
N GLY A 301 -8.02 13.49 11.05
CA GLY A 301 -9.29 13.31 10.36
C GLY A 301 -9.81 11.87 10.40
N PRO A 302 -10.96 11.63 9.75
CA PRO A 302 -11.58 10.32 9.70
C PRO A 302 -10.75 9.30 8.94
N ILE A 303 -11.05 8.03 9.20
CA ILE A 303 -10.66 6.93 8.36
C ILE A 303 -11.66 6.85 7.20
N LEU A 304 -11.16 7.01 5.97
CA LEU A 304 -11.96 6.88 4.75
C LEU A 304 -11.85 5.45 4.22
N ILE A 305 -13.00 4.82 4.01
CA ILE A 305 -13.09 3.45 3.52
C ILE A 305 -14.09 3.43 2.38
N THR A 306 -13.74 2.75 1.29
CA THR A 306 -14.59 2.67 0.12
C THR A 306 -14.46 1.32 -0.55
N SER A 307 -15.51 0.90 -1.21
CA SER A 307 -15.53 -0.22 -2.14
C SER A 307 -16.61 0.02 -3.18
N ALA A 308 -16.54 -0.73 -4.27
CA ALA A 308 -17.57 -0.69 -5.29
C ALA A 308 -17.74 -2.08 -5.88
N HIS A 309 -18.48 -2.19 -6.95
CA HIS A 309 -19.00 -3.41 -7.56
C HIS A 309 -20.27 -3.89 -6.85
N GLY A 310 -21.19 -4.45 -7.61
CA GLY A 310 -22.50 -4.84 -7.11
C GLY A 310 -23.43 -3.63 -6.81
N PRO A 311 -24.45 -3.83 -5.99
CA PRO A 311 -25.47 -2.82 -5.68
C PRO A 311 -24.95 -1.71 -4.75
N MET A 312 -23.99 -2.02 -3.88
CA MET A 312 -23.39 -1.10 -2.92
C MET A 312 -22.09 -0.52 -3.46
N ARG A 313 -21.92 0.80 -3.30
CA ARG A 313 -20.70 1.53 -3.65
C ARG A 313 -20.42 2.58 -2.58
N PRO A 314 -20.16 2.14 -1.35
CA PRO A 314 -20.10 3.06 -0.22
C PRO A 314 -18.80 3.87 -0.18
N VAL A 315 -18.92 5.05 0.42
CA VAL A 315 -17.80 5.79 1.01
C VAL A 315 -18.16 6.05 2.45
N TYR A 316 -17.34 5.59 3.36
CA TYR A 316 -17.49 5.78 4.79
C TYR A 316 -16.40 6.70 5.32
N ALA A 317 -16.76 7.62 6.21
CA ALA A 317 -15.82 8.37 7.03
C ALA A 317 -16.07 8.00 8.49
N ILE A 318 -15.16 7.26 9.06
CA ILE A 318 -15.27 6.68 10.40
C ILE A 318 -14.34 7.41 11.36
N ASP A 319 -14.86 7.71 12.55
CA ASP A 319 -14.05 8.23 13.64
C ASP A 319 -12.93 7.24 13.98
N PRO A 320 -11.66 7.67 14.04
CA PRO A 320 -10.55 6.79 14.41
C PRO A 320 -10.70 6.11 15.77
N ASP A 321 -11.48 6.71 16.67
CA ASP A 321 -11.72 6.17 18.02
C ASP A 321 -13.03 5.38 18.14
N ALA A 322 -13.64 5.01 17.03
CA ALA A 322 -14.83 4.18 16.95
C ALA A 322 -14.74 2.91 17.81
N ALA A 323 -15.86 2.46 18.37
CA ALA A 323 -15.95 1.25 19.18
C ALA A 323 -17.31 0.53 18.97
N GLY A 324 -17.30 -0.81 19.06
CA GLY A 324 -18.51 -1.63 18.94
C GLY A 324 -19.06 -1.69 17.52
N GLY A 325 -20.34 -2.04 17.38
CA GLY A 325 -21.03 -2.10 16.08
C GLY A 325 -21.36 -0.71 15.57
N ILE A 326 -21.06 -0.45 14.28
CA ILE A 326 -21.34 0.82 13.61
C ILE A 326 -22.40 0.59 12.54
N ASP A 327 -23.52 1.28 12.70
CA ASP A 327 -24.62 1.28 11.72
C ASP A 327 -24.79 2.69 11.12
N PRO A 328 -25.50 2.84 10.00
CA PRO A 328 -25.87 4.15 9.49
C PRO A 328 -26.63 4.98 10.54
N GLY A 329 -26.06 6.14 10.89
CA GLY A 329 -26.56 7.02 11.97
C GLY A 329 -25.86 6.85 13.31
N HIS A 330 -24.94 5.92 13.46
CA HIS A 330 -24.05 5.83 14.62
C HIS A 330 -23.12 7.06 14.67
N GLU A 331 -22.84 7.58 15.87
CA GLU A 331 -22.02 8.80 16.05
C GLU A 331 -20.59 8.70 15.49
N ALA A 332 -20.01 7.48 15.45
CA ALA A 332 -18.70 7.24 14.86
C ALA A 332 -18.72 7.24 13.33
N MET A 333 -19.87 7.22 12.67
CA MET A 333 -20.00 7.43 11.24
C MET A 333 -20.18 8.94 10.97
N LEU A 334 -19.07 9.65 10.74
CA LEU A 334 -19.06 11.10 10.60
C LEU A 334 -19.83 11.57 9.38
N TRP A 335 -19.68 10.84 8.26
CA TRP A 335 -20.50 10.98 7.07
C TRP A 335 -20.44 9.70 6.21
N PHE A 336 -21.39 9.56 5.31
CA PHE A 336 -21.57 8.37 4.49
C PHE A 336 -22.20 8.69 3.14
N HIS A 337 -21.71 8.01 2.09
CA HIS A 337 -22.33 7.97 0.76
C HIS A 337 -22.56 6.53 0.32
N GLU A 338 -23.80 6.19 0.00
CA GLU A 338 -24.19 4.82 -0.36
C GLU A 338 -23.66 4.40 -1.75
N ARG A 339 -23.48 5.35 -2.69
CA ARG A 339 -23.25 5.04 -4.12
C ARG A 339 -22.16 5.86 -4.81
N LEU A 340 -21.24 6.46 -4.08
CA LEU A 340 -20.15 7.27 -4.64
C LEU A 340 -18.77 6.64 -4.49
N GLY A 341 -18.71 5.39 -4.02
CA GLY A 341 -17.47 4.63 -3.85
C GLY A 341 -16.85 4.19 -5.17
N ASN A 342 -15.55 4.06 -5.16
CA ASN A 342 -14.73 3.61 -6.29
C ASN A 342 -14.29 2.14 -6.12
N TYR A 343 -13.89 1.51 -7.24
CA TYR A 343 -13.69 0.06 -7.33
C TYR A 343 -12.26 -0.37 -7.05
N MET A 344 -11.28 0.08 -7.84
CA MET A 344 -9.92 -0.45 -7.80
C MET A 344 -8.95 0.43 -7.02
N GLN A 345 -9.02 1.72 -7.21
CA GLN A 345 -8.04 2.66 -6.71
C GLN A 345 -8.28 2.99 -5.24
N THR A 346 -7.23 2.94 -4.42
CA THR A 346 -7.26 3.58 -3.10
C THR A 346 -7.27 5.08 -3.28
N PRO A 347 -8.19 5.83 -2.66
CA PRO A 347 -8.25 7.28 -2.78
C PRO A 347 -7.01 7.95 -2.18
N ILE A 348 -6.82 9.24 -2.49
CA ILE A 348 -5.74 10.04 -1.91
C ILE A 348 -6.30 11.30 -1.27
N VAL A 349 -5.69 11.71 -0.16
CA VAL A 349 -6.01 12.98 0.52
C VAL A 349 -4.85 13.95 0.34
N VAL A 350 -5.16 15.14 -0.18
CA VAL A 350 -4.20 16.23 -0.31
C VAL A 350 -4.85 17.52 0.18
N GLY A 351 -4.32 18.11 1.24
CA GLY A 351 -4.93 19.27 1.89
C GLY A 351 -6.33 18.97 2.45
N ASP A 352 -7.29 19.77 2.09
CA ASP A 352 -8.69 19.65 2.55
C ASP A 352 -9.55 18.70 1.69
N PHE A 353 -8.97 18.07 0.66
CA PHE A 353 -9.72 17.31 -0.33
C PHE A 353 -9.28 15.85 -0.42
N ALA A 354 -10.26 14.96 -0.62
CA ALA A 354 -10.08 13.54 -0.91
C ALA A 354 -10.49 13.24 -2.36
N TYR A 355 -9.60 12.58 -3.11
CA TYR A 355 -9.74 12.29 -4.54
C TYR A 355 -10.00 10.80 -4.74
N PHE A 356 -11.16 10.47 -5.26
CA PHE A 356 -11.62 9.12 -5.53
C PHE A 356 -11.58 8.85 -7.04
N GLY A 357 -10.58 8.11 -7.49
CA GLY A 357 -10.45 7.69 -8.89
C GLY A 357 -11.27 6.44 -9.17
N PHE A 358 -11.94 6.42 -10.32
CA PHE A 358 -12.70 5.27 -10.80
C PHE A 358 -11.96 4.57 -11.93
N ASP A 359 -12.24 3.30 -12.11
CA ASP A 359 -11.66 2.44 -13.15
C ASP A 359 -11.84 2.95 -14.59
N ASN A 360 -12.79 3.85 -14.82
CA ASN A 360 -13.07 4.49 -16.11
C ASN A 360 -12.50 5.92 -16.23
N GLY A 361 -11.62 6.33 -15.32
CA GLY A 361 -10.97 7.64 -15.33
C GLY A 361 -11.80 8.80 -14.75
N VAL A 362 -13.02 8.55 -14.26
CA VAL A 362 -13.75 9.56 -13.50
C VAL A 362 -13.08 9.75 -12.15
N VAL A 363 -12.87 11.00 -11.76
CA VAL A 363 -12.37 11.38 -10.43
C VAL A 363 -13.44 12.21 -9.74
N THR A 364 -13.80 11.81 -8.52
CA THR A 364 -14.69 12.56 -7.65
C THR A 364 -13.90 13.16 -6.51
N VAL A 365 -14.12 14.43 -6.22
CA VAL A 365 -13.44 15.17 -5.15
C VAL A 365 -14.43 15.47 -4.05
N PHE A 366 -14.06 15.14 -2.82
CA PHE A 366 -14.82 15.46 -1.62
C PHE A 366 -14.01 16.41 -0.72
N ASP A 367 -14.69 17.37 -0.10
CA ASP A 367 -14.22 17.94 1.15
C ASP A 367 -14.32 16.83 2.21
N TRP A 368 -13.17 16.36 2.71
CA TRP A 368 -13.16 15.19 3.57
C TRP A 368 -13.71 15.47 4.99
N LYS A 369 -13.82 16.76 5.41
CA LYS A 369 -14.38 17.15 6.70
C LYS A 369 -15.89 17.05 6.73
N SER A 370 -16.52 17.52 5.66
CA SER A 370 -17.98 17.55 5.53
C SER A 370 -18.57 16.36 4.77
N GLY A 371 -17.76 15.69 3.94
CA GLY A 371 -18.23 14.69 2.98
C GLY A 371 -18.90 15.30 1.76
N GLU A 372 -18.90 16.64 1.60
CA GLU A 372 -19.49 17.29 0.44
C GLU A 372 -18.71 16.96 -0.85
N ARG A 373 -19.39 16.54 -1.90
CA ARG A 373 -18.81 16.38 -3.22
C ARG A 373 -18.63 17.74 -3.88
N VAL A 374 -17.38 18.21 -4.00
CA VAL A 374 -17.06 19.52 -4.56
C VAL A 374 -16.83 19.50 -6.06
N ALA A 375 -16.33 18.39 -6.61
CA ALA A 375 -16.13 18.23 -8.05
C ALA A 375 -16.26 16.79 -8.52
N GLN A 376 -16.49 16.64 -9.83
CA GLN A 376 -16.36 15.36 -10.53
C GLN A 376 -15.96 15.65 -11.98
N GLN A 377 -14.89 15.00 -12.44
CA GLN A 377 -14.38 15.17 -13.80
C GLN A 377 -13.81 13.84 -14.32
N ARG A 378 -13.76 13.67 -15.63
CA ARG A 378 -13.12 12.54 -16.28
C ARG A 378 -11.73 12.92 -16.76
N LEU A 379 -10.74 12.11 -16.42
CA LEU A 379 -9.42 12.15 -17.03
C LEU A 379 -9.42 11.34 -18.32
N GLY A 380 -8.69 11.82 -19.32
CA GLY A 380 -8.57 11.16 -20.60
C GLY A 380 -9.88 11.07 -21.40
N ARG A 381 -9.90 10.18 -22.39
CA ARG A 381 -11.00 10.06 -23.37
C ARG A 381 -12.04 8.98 -23.03
N GLY A 382 -11.93 8.33 -21.85
CA GLY A 382 -12.90 7.36 -21.35
C GLY A 382 -12.79 5.93 -21.93
N ALA A 383 -11.76 5.63 -22.72
CA ALA A 383 -11.48 4.31 -23.25
C ALA A 383 -10.45 3.53 -22.40
N SER A 384 -9.58 4.25 -21.71
CA SER A 384 -8.53 3.68 -20.86
C SER A 384 -9.09 3.16 -19.54
N GLY A 385 -8.54 2.04 -19.04
CA GLY A 385 -8.75 1.59 -17.67
C GLY A 385 -7.81 2.32 -16.70
N PHE A 386 -8.22 2.41 -15.43
CA PHE A 386 -7.41 2.97 -14.34
C PHE A 386 -7.44 2.01 -13.17
N THR A 387 -6.33 1.31 -12.93
CA THR A 387 -6.20 0.32 -11.85
C THR A 387 -5.28 0.82 -10.73
N ALA A 388 -4.17 1.45 -11.08
CA ALA A 388 -3.22 1.99 -10.13
C ALA A 388 -3.81 3.14 -9.31
N SER A 389 -3.49 3.18 -8.02
CA SER A 389 -3.92 4.24 -7.12
C SER A 389 -3.14 5.54 -7.35
N PRO A 390 -3.75 6.71 -7.15
CA PRO A 390 -3.06 7.99 -7.22
C PRO A 390 -1.98 8.13 -6.15
N VAL A 391 -0.93 8.89 -6.45
CA VAL A 391 0.11 9.31 -5.51
C VAL A 391 0.33 10.82 -5.62
N ALA A 392 0.85 11.46 -4.56
CA ALA A 392 1.06 12.90 -4.55
C ALA A 392 2.40 13.29 -3.94
N ALA A 393 3.01 14.36 -4.44
CA ALA A 393 4.16 15.04 -3.83
C ALA A 393 4.33 16.42 -4.44
N GLY A 394 4.96 17.34 -3.73
CA GLY A 394 5.32 18.67 -4.24
C GLY A 394 4.15 19.49 -4.76
N GLY A 395 2.96 19.34 -4.17
CA GLY A 395 1.74 20.03 -4.61
C GLY A 395 1.14 19.50 -5.91
N ARG A 396 1.36 18.23 -6.25
CA ARG A 396 0.82 17.58 -7.45
C ARG A 396 0.30 16.19 -7.12
N ILE A 397 -0.77 15.77 -7.82
CA ILE A 397 -1.30 14.41 -7.81
C ILE A 397 -0.97 13.77 -9.15
N TYR A 398 -0.49 12.53 -9.13
CA TYR A 398 -0.15 11.74 -10.31
C TYR A 398 -1.10 10.54 -10.39
N MET A 399 -1.83 10.43 -11.50
CA MET A 399 -2.79 9.36 -11.77
C MET A 399 -2.46 8.71 -13.11
N ASN A 400 -2.16 7.43 -13.12
CA ASN A 400 -1.81 6.74 -14.36
C ASN A 400 -2.93 5.82 -14.87
N SER A 401 -3.13 5.86 -16.19
CA SER A 401 -3.96 4.91 -16.91
C SER A 401 -3.21 3.61 -17.20
N GLU A 402 -3.96 2.55 -17.51
CA GLU A 402 -3.40 1.27 -17.93
C GLU A 402 -2.67 1.35 -19.28
N ASP A 403 -3.03 2.34 -20.13
CA ASP A 403 -2.41 2.55 -21.45
C ASP A 403 -1.03 3.23 -21.34
N GLY A 404 -0.66 3.72 -20.16
CA GLY A 404 0.66 4.34 -19.91
C GLY A 404 0.65 5.85 -19.86
N ASP A 405 -0.51 6.48 -19.92
CA ASP A 405 -0.65 7.93 -19.69
C ASP A 405 -0.62 8.25 -18.20
N VAL A 406 0.11 9.27 -17.82
CA VAL A 406 0.17 9.81 -16.46
C VAL A 406 -0.36 11.23 -16.44
N TYR A 407 -1.49 11.41 -15.80
CA TYR A 407 -2.16 12.71 -15.60
C TYR A 407 -1.58 13.38 -14.37
N VAL A 408 -1.08 14.60 -14.53
CA VAL A 408 -0.55 15.43 -13.45
C VAL A 408 -1.60 16.50 -13.14
N ILE A 409 -2.08 16.51 -11.90
CA ILE A 409 -3.22 17.30 -11.47
C ILE A 409 -2.78 18.24 -10.34
N GLU A 410 -3.20 19.50 -10.40
CA GLU A 410 -3.06 20.43 -9.29
C GLU A 410 -4.13 20.12 -8.22
N PRO A 411 -3.75 19.91 -6.96
CA PRO A 411 -4.71 19.71 -5.87
C PRO A 411 -5.57 20.95 -5.65
N GLY A 412 -6.86 20.74 -5.41
CA GLY A 412 -7.84 21.80 -5.16
C GLY A 412 -9.27 21.28 -5.29
N PRO A 413 -10.27 22.15 -5.12
CA PRO A 413 -11.67 21.79 -5.34
C PRO A 413 -11.99 21.53 -6.82
N GLU A 414 -11.15 22.02 -7.73
CA GLU A 414 -11.22 21.78 -9.16
C GLU A 414 -10.11 20.78 -9.56
N LEU A 415 -10.37 19.98 -10.58
CA LEU A 415 -9.40 19.02 -11.11
C LEU A 415 -8.65 19.67 -12.28
N ASN A 416 -7.67 20.54 -11.97
CA ASN A 416 -6.86 21.21 -12.99
C ASN A 416 -5.76 20.25 -13.49
N GLU A 417 -5.94 19.69 -14.68
CA GLU A 417 -4.93 18.92 -15.38
C GLU A 417 -3.82 19.84 -15.88
N ILE A 418 -2.60 19.70 -15.32
CA ILE A 418 -1.43 20.51 -15.72
C ILE A 418 -0.57 19.84 -16.80
N ALA A 419 -0.57 18.52 -16.87
CA ALA A 419 0.14 17.79 -17.90
C ALA A 419 -0.41 16.36 -18.06
N VAL A 420 -0.21 15.79 -19.25
CA VAL A 420 -0.34 14.36 -19.53
C VAL A 420 0.98 13.89 -20.13
N ASN A 421 1.59 12.89 -19.53
CA ASN A 421 2.86 12.34 -19.96
C ASN A 421 2.70 10.86 -20.32
N GLU A 422 3.35 10.40 -21.37
CA GLU A 422 3.33 9.01 -21.79
C GLU A 422 4.57 8.26 -21.29
N LEU A 423 4.39 7.06 -20.74
CA LEU A 423 5.50 6.14 -20.43
C LEU A 423 5.74 5.09 -21.54
N GLY A 424 4.83 5.00 -22.50
CA GLY A 424 4.95 4.08 -23.64
C GLY A 424 4.80 2.60 -23.30
N GLU A 425 4.28 2.29 -22.11
CA GLU A 425 4.03 0.92 -21.62
C GLU A 425 2.81 0.87 -20.71
N THR A 426 2.19 -0.30 -20.63
CA THR A 426 1.10 -0.57 -19.68
C THR A 426 1.53 -0.34 -18.24
N LEU A 427 0.70 0.38 -17.48
CA LEU A 427 0.89 0.72 -16.07
C LEU A 427 -0.25 0.14 -15.22
N MET A 428 0.02 -0.93 -14.50
CA MET A 428 -0.94 -1.56 -13.58
C MET A 428 -0.61 -1.29 -12.11
N ALA A 429 0.69 -1.13 -11.80
CA ALA A 429 1.17 -0.92 -10.45
C ALA A 429 1.05 0.54 -10.03
N THR A 430 0.72 0.76 -8.75
CA THR A 430 0.79 2.08 -8.12
C THR A 430 2.26 2.52 -8.03
N PRO A 431 2.63 3.73 -8.48
CA PRO A 431 4.00 4.21 -8.39
C PRO A 431 4.41 4.54 -6.95
N ALA A 432 5.70 4.66 -6.71
CA ALA A 432 6.27 5.17 -5.47
C ALA A 432 6.90 6.54 -5.69
N ILE A 433 6.94 7.38 -4.66
CA ILE A 433 7.62 8.69 -4.70
C ILE A 433 8.60 8.79 -3.53
N SER A 434 9.86 9.11 -3.85
CA SER A 434 10.92 9.32 -2.86
C SER A 434 11.84 10.42 -3.33
N ASP A 435 12.06 11.44 -2.50
CA ASP A 435 13.02 12.53 -2.74
C ASP A 435 12.85 13.21 -4.13
N GLY A 436 11.61 13.52 -4.51
CA GLY A 436 11.28 14.17 -5.77
C GLY A 436 11.42 13.30 -7.03
N VAL A 437 11.55 11.99 -6.85
CA VAL A 437 11.59 11.01 -7.95
C VAL A 437 10.36 10.11 -7.89
N ILE A 438 9.68 9.90 -9.02
CA ILE A 438 8.60 8.93 -9.17
C ILE A 438 9.16 7.67 -9.81
N TYR A 439 8.86 6.52 -9.22
CA TYR A 439 9.27 5.20 -9.70
C TYR A 439 8.06 4.44 -10.19
N PHE A 440 8.00 4.18 -11.49
CA PHE A 440 6.93 3.43 -12.15
C PHE A 440 7.38 2.00 -12.44
N ARG A 441 6.63 1.02 -11.95
CA ARG A 441 6.71 -0.37 -12.41
C ARG A 441 5.79 -0.51 -13.63
N ALA A 442 6.35 -0.34 -14.81
CA ALA A 442 5.66 -0.60 -16.07
C ALA A 442 5.68 -2.09 -16.44
N ARG A 443 5.03 -2.49 -17.52
CA ARG A 443 4.90 -3.89 -17.95
C ARG A 443 6.26 -4.61 -18.05
N ARG A 444 7.28 -3.95 -18.58
CA ARG A 444 8.61 -4.52 -18.84
C ARG A 444 9.76 -3.75 -18.20
N HIS A 445 9.51 -2.56 -17.68
CA HIS A 445 10.56 -1.70 -17.15
C HIS A 445 10.22 -1.12 -15.78
N LEU A 446 11.25 -0.83 -15.03
CA LEU A 446 11.25 0.11 -13.93
C LEU A 446 11.75 1.44 -14.49
N VAL A 447 10.95 2.49 -14.34
CA VAL A 447 11.24 3.82 -14.86
C VAL A 447 11.29 4.82 -13.71
N ALA A 448 12.38 5.57 -13.59
CA ALA A 448 12.52 6.64 -12.60
C ALA A 448 12.42 8.00 -13.29
N ILE A 449 11.47 8.81 -12.84
CA ILE A 449 11.19 10.15 -13.34
C ILE A 449 11.58 11.16 -12.25
N GLY A 450 12.52 12.04 -12.56
CA GLY A 450 13.02 13.05 -11.65
C GLY A 450 13.80 14.11 -12.42
N SER A 451 13.95 15.29 -11.82
CA SER A 451 14.83 16.32 -12.40
C SER A 451 16.27 15.87 -12.29
N GLY A 452 16.99 15.82 -13.40
CA GLY A 452 18.44 15.62 -13.39
C GLY A 452 19.13 16.69 -12.54
N SER A 453 20.03 16.29 -11.66
CA SER A 453 20.85 17.20 -10.84
C SER A 453 21.89 17.95 -11.68
#